data_0c8b48efd20527ff273e7c03e2ff7768
#
_entry.id   0c8b48efd20527ff273e7c03e2ff7768
#
_cell.length_a   1.000
_cell.length_b   1.000
_cell.length_c   1.000
_cell.angle_alpha   90.00
_cell.angle_beta   90.00
_cell.angle_gamma   90.00
#
_symmetry.space_group_name_H-M   'P 1'
#
loop_
_entity.id
_entity.type
_entity.pdbx_description
1 polymer ?
#
loop_
_entity_poly.entity_id
_entity_poly.type
_entity_poly.pdbx_seq_one_letter_code
_entity_poly.pdbx_strand_id
1 'polypeptide(L)'
;ILLTVLLYQKPTLLIKRLMKGYMVFLNSWISIVYYMIYCGDRNYNYILAIFWGIIALIWLWDLITNYTPFERYHKYDKLTYILYAMPFLYPLLSWARGMEFPMMTTCVMPCSVAVFTIGLLLAFSRKVNLLVILFLCHWALIAFSKVYVYKIPEDLLLASATVPAIYLFFKNYFDQNLHKETKPSAKYTNWILIALCVA
;
A
#
# COMPACT_ATOMS: atom_id res chain seq x y z
N ILE A 1 7.86 -3.13 -12.14
CA ILE A 1 8.55 -2.08 -12.92
C ILE A 1 7.92 -1.94 -14.30
N LEU A 2 7.89 -2.98 -15.15
CA LEU A 2 7.38 -2.88 -16.53
C LEU A 2 5.96 -2.32 -16.60
N LEU A 3 5.04 -2.86 -15.81
CA LEU A 3 3.64 -2.37 -15.76
C LEU A 3 3.54 -0.92 -15.30
N THR A 4 4.40 -0.50 -14.35
CA THR A 4 4.45 0.88 -13.89
C THR A 4 4.91 1.80 -15.01
N VAL A 5 5.98 1.44 -15.73
CA VAL A 5 6.47 2.21 -16.88
C VAL A 5 5.41 2.30 -17.98
N LEU A 6 4.75 1.20 -18.30
CA LEU A 6 3.64 1.18 -19.28
C LEU A 6 2.47 2.06 -18.84
N LEU A 7 2.15 2.08 -17.55
CA LEU A 7 1.10 2.93 -17.01
C LEU A 7 1.46 4.43 -17.11
N TYR A 8 2.75 4.77 -17.04
CA TYR A 8 3.24 6.13 -17.28
C TYR A 8 3.19 6.54 -18.75
N GLN A 9 3.56 5.63 -19.65
CA GLN A 9 3.70 5.95 -21.09
C GLN A 9 2.37 5.84 -21.83
N LYS A 10 1.58 4.80 -21.57
CA LYS A 10 0.34 4.49 -22.30
C LYS A 10 -0.72 3.96 -21.33
N PRO A 11 -1.45 4.82 -20.60
CA PRO A 11 -2.45 4.41 -19.62
C PRO A 11 -3.74 3.88 -20.29
N THR A 12 -3.65 2.81 -21.07
CA THR A 12 -4.82 2.14 -21.67
C THR A 12 -5.63 1.42 -20.60
N LEU A 13 -6.92 1.16 -20.88
CA LEU A 13 -7.80 0.43 -19.97
C LEU A 13 -7.23 -0.95 -19.62
N LEU A 14 -6.62 -1.62 -20.60
CA LEU A 14 -5.99 -2.93 -20.41
C LEU A 14 -4.83 -2.83 -19.39
N ILE A 15 -3.92 -1.86 -19.55
CA ILE A 15 -2.78 -1.68 -18.66
C ILE A 15 -3.23 -1.34 -17.24
N LYS A 16 -4.26 -0.50 -17.09
CA LYS A 16 -4.87 -0.18 -15.80
C LYS A 16 -5.45 -1.43 -15.13
N ARG A 17 -6.16 -2.28 -15.86
CA ARG A 17 -6.69 -3.56 -15.35
C ARG A 17 -5.57 -4.55 -15.01
N LEU A 18 -4.54 -4.66 -15.85
CA LEU A 18 -3.39 -5.51 -15.58
C LEU A 18 -2.65 -5.07 -14.31
N MET A 19 -2.49 -3.76 -14.08
CA MET A 19 -1.89 -3.26 -12.84
C MET A 19 -2.73 -3.64 -11.61
N LYS A 20 -4.06 -3.50 -11.67
CA LYS A 20 -4.94 -3.93 -10.58
C LYS A 20 -4.86 -5.45 -10.35
N GLY A 21 -4.88 -6.24 -11.41
CA GLY A 21 -4.69 -7.69 -11.33
C GLY A 21 -3.33 -8.06 -10.71
N TYR A 22 -2.29 -7.34 -11.05
CA TYR A 22 -0.96 -7.49 -10.43
C TYR A 22 -0.99 -7.16 -8.92
N MET A 23 -1.72 -6.13 -8.51
CA MET A 23 -1.91 -5.82 -7.08
C MET A 23 -2.69 -6.92 -6.35
N VAL A 24 -3.74 -7.48 -6.97
CA VAL A 24 -4.44 -8.66 -6.42
C VAL A 24 -3.47 -9.82 -6.24
N PHE A 25 -2.68 -10.13 -7.27
CA PHE A 25 -1.70 -11.22 -7.22
C PHE A 25 -0.67 -11.02 -6.11
N LEU A 26 -0.05 -9.83 -6.02
CA LEU A 26 0.97 -9.54 -5.00
C LEU A 26 0.42 -9.67 -3.58
N ASN A 27 -0.75 -9.11 -3.30
CA ASN A 27 -1.33 -9.16 -1.96
C ASN A 27 -1.78 -10.59 -1.60
N SER A 28 -2.30 -11.36 -2.57
CA SER A 28 -2.62 -12.78 -2.38
C SER A 28 -1.36 -13.61 -2.14
N TRP A 29 -0.28 -13.33 -2.87
CA TRP A 29 1.03 -13.98 -2.67
C TRP A 29 1.56 -13.73 -1.25
N ILE A 30 1.50 -12.49 -0.77
CA ILE A 30 1.90 -12.14 0.60
C ILE A 30 1.05 -12.89 1.62
N SER A 31 -0.28 -12.90 1.44
CA SER A 31 -1.20 -13.59 2.34
C SER A 31 -0.89 -15.08 2.42
N ILE A 32 -0.85 -15.76 1.29
CA ILE A 32 -0.76 -17.22 1.23
C ILE A 32 0.69 -17.69 1.34
N VAL A 33 1.56 -17.24 0.43
CA VAL A 33 2.92 -17.79 0.36
C VAL A 33 3.78 -17.27 1.50
N TYR A 34 3.79 -15.96 1.71
CA TYR A 34 4.66 -15.39 2.74
C TYR A 34 4.19 -15.72 4.16
N TYR A 35 2.91 -15.45 4.49
CA TYR A 35 2.42 -15.64 5.85
C TYR A 35 1.95 -17.05 6.18
N MET A 36 1.22 -17.73 5.31
CA MET A 36 0.72 -19.06 5.62
C MET A 36 1.77 -20.16 5.42
N ILE A 37 2.65 -20.05 4.40
CA ILE A 37 3.63 -21.09 4.08
C ILE A 37 4.97 -20.78 4.75
N TYR A 38 5.64 -19.66 4.41
CA TYR A 38 6.99 -19.37 4.90
C TYR A 38 7.04 -19.00 6.39
N CYS A 39 6.07 -18.28 6.88
CA CYS A 39 6.03 -17.85 8.26
C CYS A 39 5.10 -18.72 9.12
N GLY A 40 4.68 -19.89 8.69
CA GLY A 40 3.66 -20.74 9.32
C GLY A 40 3.84 -21.00 10.82
N ASP A 41 5.07 -21.07 11.30
CA ASP A 41 5.40 -21.39 12.70
C ASP A 41 5.26 -20.23 13.69
N ARG A 42 4.89 -19.02 13.22
CA ARG A 42 4.77 -17.85 14.10
C ARG A 42 3.32 -17.69 14.59
N ASN A 43 3.12 -17.46 15.88
CA ASN A 43 1.80 -17.44 16.54
C ASN A 43 0.77 -16.45 15.97
N TYR A 44 1.18 -15.40 15.24
CA TYR A 44 0.28 -14.37 14.70
C TYR A 44 0.15 -14.37 13.18
N ASN A 45 0.68 -15.38 12.50
CA ASN A 45 0.73 -15.39 11.04
C ASN A 45 -0.64 -15.44 10.39
N TYR A 46 -1.58 -16.20 10.94
CA TYR A 46 -2.94 -16.28 10.40
C TYR A 46 -3.64 -14.92 10.38
N ILE A 47 -3.44 -14.11 11.43
CA ILE A 47 -4.00 -12.75 11.49
C ILE A 47 -3.42 -11.88 10.39
N LEU A 48 -2.11 -11.94 10.20
CA LEU A 48 -1.43 -11.18 9.14
C LEU A 48 -1.77 -11.71 7.75
N ALA A 49 -1.94 -13.02 7.59
CA ALA A 49 -2.41 -13.63 6.35
C ALA A 49 -3.81 -13.13 5.99
N ILE A 50 -4.75 -13.14 6.95
CA ILE A 50 -6.11 -12.61 6.77
C ILE A 50 -6.07 -11.13 6.42
N PHE A 51 -5.25 -10.34 7.12
CA PHE A 51 -5.07 -8.91 6.85
C PHE A 51 -4.69 -8.64 5.38
N TRP A 52 -3.66 -9.32 4.87
CA TRP A 52 -3.23 -9.17 3.47
C TRP A 52 -4.21 -9.78 2.48
N GLY A 53 -4.93 -10.84 2.87
CA GLY A 53 -6.03 -11.42 2.11
C GLY A 53 -7.18 -10.43 1.91
N ILE A 54 -7.55 -9.67 2.95
CA ILE A 54 -8.56 -8.61 2.84
C ILE A 54 -8.11 -7.52 1.86
N ILE A 55 -6.85 -7.10 1.91
CA ILE A 55 -6.32 -6.13 0.93
C ILE A 55 -6.42 -6.69 -0.49
N ALA A 56 -6.11 -7.96 -0.70
CA ALA A 56 -6.25 -8.60 -2.00
C ALA A 56 -7.70 -8.60 -2.49
N LEU A 57 -8.68 -8.87 -1.61
CA LEU A 57 -10.11 -8.80 -1.91
C LEU A 57 -10.56 -7.37 -2.25
N ILE A 58 -10.04 -6.35 -1.56
CA ILE A 58 -10.34 -4.96 -1.87
C ILE A 58 -9.82 -4.59 -3.26
N TRP A 59 -8.61 -5.04 -3.63
CA TRP A 59 -8.07 -4.85 -4.97
C TRP A 59 -8.84 -5.63 -6.04
N LEU A 60 -9.33 -6.83 -5.72
CA LEU A 60 -10.19 -7.61 -6.61
C LEU A 60 -11.52 -6.89 -6.85
N TRP A 61 -12.13 -6.37 -5.78
CA TRP A 61 -13.31 -5.52 -5.88
C TRP A 61 -13.06 -4.29 -6.76
N ASP A 62 -11.92 -3.62 -6.57
CA ASP A 62 -11.55 -2.46 -7.37
C ASP A 62 -11.28 -2.83 -8.85
N LEU A 63 -10.75 -4.02 -9.12
CA LEU A 63 -10.57 -4.53 -10.48
C LEU A 63 -11.92 -4.73 -11.20
N ILE A 64 -12.92 -5.25 -10.47
CA ILE A 64 -14.26 -5.52 -11.02
C ILE A 64 -15.04 -4.20 -11.21
N THR A 65 -15.07 -3.35 -10.19
CA THR A 65 -15.89 -2.13 -10.19
C THR A 65 -15.21 -0.94 -10.86
N ASN A 66 -13.90 -1.03 -11.09
CA ASN A 66 -13.07 0.06 -11.58
C ASN A 66 -13.21 1.35 -10.74
N TYR A 67 -13.34 1.19 -9.41
CA TYR A 67 -13.58 2.28 -8.46
C TYR A 67 -12.43 3.30 -8.43
N THR A 68 -11.18 2.84 -8.43
CA THR A 68 -9.99 3.69 -8.49
C THR A 68 -9.60 3.88 -9.96
N PRO A 69 -9.90 5.03 -10.60
CA PRO A 69 -9.41 5.30 -11.94
C PRO A 69 -7.92 5.59 -11.87
N PHE A 70 -7.07 4.76 -12.47
CA PHE A 70 -5.65 5.08 -12.60
C PHE A 70 -5.45 6.21 -13.62
N GLU A 71 -5.63 7.46 -13.14
CA GLU A 71 -5.38 8.67 -13.90
C GLU A 71 -4.13 9.36 -13.38
N ARG A 72 -3.27 9.81 -14.30
CA ARG A 72 -2.01 10.44 -13.92
C ARG A 72 -2.24 11.71 -13.10
N TYR A 73 -1.54 11.83 -11.97
CA TYR A 73 -1.61 12.95 -11.06
C TYR A 73 -0.22 13.51 -10.76
N HIS A 74 0.16 14.58 -11.45
CA HIS A 74 1.53 15.12 -11.44
C HIS A 74 1.94 15.84 -10.16
N LYS A 75 0.99 16.16 -9.26
CA LYS A 75 1.25 17.01 -8.09
C LYS A 75 2.35 16.47 -7.18
N TYR A 76 2.51 15.14 -7.09
CA TYR A 76 3.41 14.47 -6.16
C TYR A 76 4.52 13.66 -6.85
N ASP A 77 4.88 14.00 -8.07
CA ASP A 77 5.84 13.22 -8.88
C ASP A 77 7.17 12.96 -8.17
N LYS A 78 7.76 13.99 -7.57
CA LYS A 78 9.05 13.85 -6.86
C LYS A 78 8.96 12.83 -5.71
N LEU A 79 7.90 12.92 -4.89
CA LEU A 79 7.67 11.98 -3.80
C LEU A 79 7.42 10.56 -4.32
N THR A 80 6.65 10.45 -5.40
CA THR A 80 6.35 9.16 -6.03
C THR A 80 7.59 8.44 -6.54
N TYR A 81 8.54 9.15 -7.16
CA TYR A 81 9.80 8.55 -7.61
C TYR A 81 10.65 8.06 -6.44
N ILE A 82 10.68 8.81 -5.35
CA ILE A 82 11.35 8.36 -4.12
C ILE A 82 10.70 7.08 -3.59
N LEU A 83 9.37 7.04 -3.52
CA LEU A 83 8.62 5.87 -3.05
C LEU A 83 8.81 4.64 -3.94
N TYR A 84 8.97 4.81 -5.25
CA TYR A 84 9.29 3.69 -6.15
C TYR A 84 10.74 3.20 -6.03
N ALA A 85 11.66 4.06 -5.61
CA ALA A 85 13.04 3.66 -5.35
C ALA A 85 13.20 2.93 -4.00
N MET A 86 12.40 3.28 -2.99
CA MET A 86 12.49 2.71 -1.64
C MET A 86 12.43 1.16 -1.59
N PRO A 87 11.55 0.44 -2.30
CA PRO A 87 11.55 -1.02 -2.30
C PRO A 87 12.89 -1.65 -2.65
N PHE A 88 13.72 -0.99 -3.45
CA PHE A 88 15.05 -1.47 -3.82
C PHE A 88 16.10 -1.17 -2.74
N LEU A 89 15.83 -0.23 -1.84
CA LEU A 89 16.72 0.05 -0.70
C LEU A 89 16.63 -1.05 0.37
N TYR A 90 15.50 -1.75 0.50
CA TYR A 90 15.34 -2.82 1.49
C TYR A 90 16.41 -3.91 1.38
N PRO A 91 16.60 -4.57 0.22
CA PRO A 91 17.64 -5.57 0.09
C PRO A 91 19.06 -5.00 0.28
N LEU A 92 19.30 -3.76 -0.16
CA LEU A 92 20.59 -3.10 0.02
C LEU A 92 20.92 -2.87 1.49
N LEU A 93 19.94 -2.40 2.28
CA LEU A 93 20.12 -2.18 3.72
C LEU A 93 20.30 -3.51 4.46
N SER A 94 19.52 -4.53 4.13
CA SER A 94 19.67 -5.87 4.70
C SER A 94 21.05 -6.46 4.40
N TRP A 95 21.52 -6.31 3.18
CA TRP A 95 22.85 -6.75 2.77
C TRP A 95 23.96 -5.98 3.52
N ALA A 96 23.84 -4.66 3.62
CA ALA A 96 24.79 -3.83 4.36
C ALA A 96 24.88 -4.19 5.86
N ARG A 97 23.85 -4.82 6.41
CA ARG A 97 23.83 -5.38 7.78
C ARG A 97 24.38 -6.80 7.88
N GLY A 98 24.87 -7.36 6.78
CA GLY A 98 25.39 -8.72 6.75
C GLY A 98 24.31 -9.80 6.73
N MET A 99 23.07 -9.47 6.38
CA MET A 99 22.00 -10.44 6.23
C MET A 99 22.12 -11.14 4.87
N GLU A 100 22.09 -12.47 4.89
CA GLU A 100 22.14 -13.29 3.68
C GLU A 100 20.76 -13.85 3.33
N PHE A 101 20.58 -14.24 2.07
CA PHE A 101 19.37 -14.96 1.63
C PHE A 101 19.27 -16.31 2.36
N PRO A 102 18.12 -16.71 2.89
CA PRO A 102 16.76 -16.15 2.71
C PRO A 102 16.31 -15.11 3.76
N MET A 103 17.13 -14.74 4.73
CA MET A 103 16.76 -13.80 5.81
C MET A 103 16.77 -12.33 5.37
N MET A 104 17.26 -12.06 4.16
CA MET A 104 17.31 -10.71 3.58
C MET A 104 15.93 -10.18 3.23
N THR A 105 15.66 -8.92 3.55
CA THR A 105 14.43 -8.25 3.15
C THR A 105 14.42 -8.01 1.63
N THR A 106 13.40 -8.50 0.94
CA THR A 106 13.28 -8.41 -0.52
C THR A 106 12.25 -7.39 -0.98
N CYS A 107 12.28 -7.03 -2.28
CA CYS A 107 11.32 -6.08 -2.87
C CYS A 107 9.87 -6.58 -2.89
N VAL A 108 9.62 -7.87 -2.67
CA VAL A 108 8.27 -8.48 -2.67
C VAL A 108 7.73 -8.74 -1.26
N MET A 109 8.45 -8.31 -0.24
CA MET A 109 7.98 -8.41 1.14
C MET A 109 6.89 -7.40 1.45
N PRO A 110 6.07 -7.65 2.48
CA PRO A 110 4.93 -6.80 2.84
C PRO A 110 5.24 -5.30 2.92
N CYS A 111 6.34 -4.93 3.58
CA CYS A 111 6.73 -3.53 3.76
C CYS A 111 7.10 -2.85 2.44
N SER A 112 7.85 -3.54 1.58
CA SER A 112 8.23 -3.04 0.24
C SER A 112 7.00 -2.87 -0.66
N VAL A 113 6.08 -3.84 -0.64
CA VAL A 113 4.83 -3.79 -1.41
C VAL A 113 3.91 -2.68 -0.90
N ALA A 114 3.86 -2.44 0.41
CA ALA A 114 3.10 -1.33 0.98
C ALA A 114 3.62 0.03 0.49
N VAL A 115 4.95 0.26 0.53
CA VAL A 115 5.57 1.50 0.02
C VAL A 115 5.31 1.67 -1.48
N PHE A 116 5.46 0.61 -2.26
CA PHE A 116 5.14 0.62 -3.69
C PHE A 116 3.67 0.99 -3.94
N THR A 117 2.75 0.42 -3.18
CA THR A 117 1.31 0.70 -3.29
C THR A 117 1.00 2.16 -2.98
N ILE A 118 1.62 2.73 -1.94
CA ILE A 118 1.48 4.15 -1.60
C ILE A 118 1.96 5.01 -2.79
N GLY A 119 3.13 4.72 -3.34
CA GLY A 119 3.66 5.42 -4.51
C GLY A 119 2.73 5.33 -5.72
N LEU A 120 2.18 4.13 -5.98
CA LEU A 120 1.24 3.91 -7.08
C LEU A 120 -0.04 4.76 -6.93
N LEU A 121 -0.61 4.77 -5.73
CA LEU A 121 -1.82 5.55 -5.44
C LEU A 121 -1.58 7.06 -5.53
N LEU A 122 -0.44 7.56 -5.07
CA LEU A 122 -0.07 8.97 -5.19
C LEU A 122 0.17 9.41 -6.63
N ALA A 123 0.73 8.52 -7.47
CA ALA A 123 1.02 8.81 -8.87
C ALA A 123 -0.21 8.85 -9.77
N PHE A 124 -1.18 7.96 -9.50
CA PHE A 124 -2.23 7.64 -10.46
C PHE A 124 -3.66 7.80 -9.94
N SER A 125 -3.87 8.21 -8.69
CA SER A 125 -5.23 8.25 -8.17
C SER A 125 -5.58 9.59 -7.54
N ARG A 126 -6.50 10.31 -8.18
CA ARG A 126 -7.20 11.43 -7.51
C ARG A 126 -8.24 10.91 -6.52
N LYS A 127 -8.92 9.81 -6.89
CA LYS A 127 -9.94 9.16 -6.07
C LYS A 127 -9.37 7.82 -5.60
N VAL A 128 -8.99 7.75 -4.36
CA VAL A 128 -8.36 6.59 -3.75
C VAL A 128 -9.38 5.78 -2.97
N ASN A 129 -9.25 4.46 -3.01
CA ASN A 129 -10.02 3.59 -2.14
C ASN A 129 -9.53 3.77 -0.69
N LEU A 130 -10.37 4.38 0.13
CA LEU A 130 -10.04 4.70 1.51
C LEU A 130 -9.73 3.45 2.35
N LEU A 131 -10.37 2.31 2.06
CA LEU A 131 -10.08 1.05 2.74
C LEU A 131 -8.63 0.61 2.52
N VAL A 132 -8.10 0.72 1.29
CA VAL A 132 -6.69 0.40 1.03
C VAL A 132 -5.77 1.29 1.85
N ILE A 133 -6.07 2.59 1.91
CA ILE A 133 -5.26 3.54 2.71
C ILE A 133 -5.29 3.17 4.18
N LEU A 134 -6.47 2.86 4.73
CA LEU A 134 -6.62 2.45 6.12
C LEU A 134 -5.77 1.23 6.46
N PHE A 135 -5.84 0.20 5.62
CA PHE A 135 -5.02 -1.00 5.80
C PHE A 135 -3.51 -0.70 5.69
N LEU A 136 -3.10 0.17 4.77
CA LEU A 136 -1.71 0.60 4.67
C LEU A 136 -1.25 1.39 5.92
N CYS A 137 -2.13 2.23 6.48
CA CYS A 137 -1.87 2.94 7.74
C CYS A 137 -1.66 1.97 8.91
N HIS A 138 -2.56 1.00 9.07
CA HIS A 138 -2.41 -0.03 10.10
C HIS A 138 -1.12 -0.82 9.92
N TRP A 139 -0.79 -1.19 8.67
CA TRP A 139 0.46 -1.88 8.39
C TRP A 139 1.70 -1.05 8.75
N ALA A 140 1.67 0.26 8.52
CA ALA A 140 2.76 1.14 8.93
C ALA A 140 2.92 1.23 10.45
N LEU A 141 1.83 1.24 11.20
CA LEU A 141 1.86 1.19 12.67
C LEU A 141 2.46 -0.12 13.17
N ILE A 142 2.06 -1.25 12.57
CA ILE A 142 2.65 -2.56 12.84
C ILE A 142 4.16 -2.56 12.51
N ALA A 143 4.56 -2.00 11.37
CA ALA A 143 5.95 -1.90 10.97
C ALA A 143 6.76 -1.04 11.95
N PHE A 144 6.20 0.07 12.42
CA PHE A 144 6.83 0.92 13.43
C PHE A 144 7.08 0.15 14.74
N SER A 145 6.11 -0.65 15.21
CA SER A 145 6.30 -1.49 16.39
C SER A 145 7.38 -2.56 16.19
N LYS A 146 7.52 -3.10 14.98
CA LYS A 146 8.56 -4.09 14.65
C LYS A 146 9.99 -3.54 14.75
N VAL A 147 10.19 -2.26 14.45
CA VAL A 147 11.50 -1.61 14.63
C VAL A 147 11.98 -1.74 16.05
N TYR A 148 11.09 -1.53 17.02
CA TYR A 148 11.44 -1.62 18.44
C TYR A 148 11.51 -3.07 18.95
N VAL A 149 10.52 -3.89 18.60
CA VAL A 149 10.39 -5.25 19.15
C VAL A 149 11.35 -6.24 18.48
N TYR A 150 11.47 -6.18 17.15
CA TYR A 150 12.27 -7.13 16.39
C TYR A 150 13.60 -6.55 15.88
N LYS A 151 13.89 -5.28 16.18
CA LYS A 151 15.10 -4.58 15.76
C LYS A 151 15.34 -4.64 14.24
N ILE A 152 14.26 -4.43 13.47
CA ILE A 152 14.29 -4.38 12.00
C ILE A 152 14.24 -2.91 11.55
N PRO A 153 15.39 -2.21 11.47
CA PRO A 153 15.42 -0.78 11.14
C PRO A 153 14.98 -0.47 9.72
N GLU A 154 14.99 -1.44 8.81
CA GLU A 154 14.49 -1.29 7.44
C GLU A 154 13.01 -0.88 7.41
N ASP A 155 12.22 -1.27 8.40
CA ASP A 155 10.81 -0.90 8.52
C ASP A 155 10.60 0.60 8.81
N LEU A 156 11.65 1.35 9.21
CA LEU A 156 11.61 2.81 9.26
C LEU A 156 11.38 3.45 7.89
N LEU A 157 11.81 2.80 6.79
CA LEU A 157 11.53 3.27 5.44
C LEU A 157 10.01 3.33 5.19
N LEU A 158 9.28 2.29 5.60
CA LEU A 158 7.83 2.27 5.48
C LEU A 158 7.18 3.36 6.36
N ALA A 159 7.60 3.47 7.62
CA ALA A 159 7.07 4.48 8.53
C ALA A 159 7.29 5.91 7.99
N SER A 160 8.50 6.22 7.52
CA SER A 160 8.83 7.52 6.94
C SER A 160 8.05 7.83 5.65
N ALA A 161 7.77 6.82 4.83
CA ALA A 161 6.97 6.96 3.61
C ALA A 161 5.49 7.16 3.91
N THR A 162 4.99 6.46 4.92
CA THR A 162 3.54 6.38 5.19
C THR A 162 3.02 7.66 5.84
N VAL A 163 3.76 8.27 6.76
CA VAL A 163 3.33 9.50 7.46
C VAL A 163 2.97 10.63 6.48
N PRO A 164 3.87 11.07 5.56
CA PRO A 164 3.52 12.10 4.59
C PRO A 164 2.44 11.64 3.61
N ALA A 165 2.42 10.36 3.23
CA ALA A 165 1.43 9.82 2.31
C ALA A 165 0.01 9.87 2.91
N ILE A 166 -0.16 9.45 4.17
CA ILE A 166 -1.43 9.53 4.88
C ILE A 166 -1.93 10.98 4.91
N TYR A 167 -1.07 11.91 5.31
CA TYR A 167 -1.44 13.33 5.34
C TYR A 167 -1.93 13.81 3.97
N LEU A 168 -1.23 13.45 2.89
CA LEU A 168 -1.59 13.87 1.53
C LEU A 168 -2.90 13.22 1.06
N PHE A 169 -3.14 11.93 1.37
CA PHE A 169 -4.38 11.26 1.02
C PHE A 169 -5.58 11.86 1.75
N PHE A 170 -5.47 12.10 3.06
CA PHE A 170 -6.53 12.74 3.82
C PHE A 170 -6.78 14.17 3.36
N LYS A 171 -5.72 14.95 3.13
CA LYS A 171 -5.85 16.31 2.60
C LYS A 171 -6.60 16.32 1.27
N ASN A 172 -6.19 15.48 0.31
CA ASN A 172 -6.87 15.40 -0.97
C ASN A 172 -8.32 14.91 -0.84
N TYR A 173 -8.58 13.97 0.05
CA TYR A 173 -9.91 13.46 0.32
C TYR A 173 -10.83 14.56 0.89
N PHE A 174 -10.35 15.33 1.87
CA PHE A 174 -11.10 16.43 2.45
C PHE A 174 -11.31 17.57 1.46
N ASP A 175 -10.26 17.96 0.71
CA ASP A 175 -10.36 19.02 -0.31
C ASP A 175 -11.42 18.67 -1.38
N GLN A 176 -11.54 17.40 -1.77
CA GLN A 176 -12.51 16.94 -2.76
C GLN A 176 -13.94 16.85 -2.20
N ASN A 177 -14.10 16.52 -0.94
CA ASN A 177 -15.42 16.28 -0.33
C ASN A 177 -16.00 17.53 0.35
N LEU A 178 -15.18 18.47 0.82
CA LEU A 178 -15.64 19.72 1.39
C LEU A 178 -16.20 20.71 0.35
N HIS A 179 -15.76 20.59 -0.91
CA HIS A 179 -16.17 21.48 -1.99
C HIS A 179 -17.31 20.94 -2.87
N LYS A 180 -17.77 19.71 -2.62
CA LYS A 180 -18.96 19.14 -3.27
C LYS A 180 -20.06 18.98 -2.23
N GLU A 181 -21.27 19.42 -2.55
CA GLU A 181 -22.48 19.05 -1.81
C GLU A 181 -22.60 17.52 -1.80
N THR A 182 -22.03 16.90 -0.77
CA THR A 182 -22.04 15.45 -0.61
C THR A 182 -23.41 15.00 -0.13
N LYS A 183 -23.95 13.98 -0.79
CA LYS A 183 -25.19 13.33 -0.32
C LYS A 183 -25.04 12.93 1.15
N PRO A 184 -26.06 13.09 1.99
CA PRO A 184 -26.01 12.80 3.43
C PRO A 184 -25.44 11.42 3.77
N SER A 185 -25.75 10.40 2.96
CA SER A 185 -25.27 9.02 3.12
C SER A 185 -23.72 8.90 3.07
N ALA A 186 -23.06 9.67 2.21
CA ALA A 186 -21.58 9.66 2.13
C ALA A 186 -20.93 10.30 3.36
N LYS A 187 -21.61 11.25 4.01
CA LYS A 187 -21.14 11.92 5.23
C LYS A 187 -21.10 10.95 6.41
N TYR A 188 -22.12 10.12 6.57
CA TYR A 188 -22.17 9.10 7.63
C TYR A 188 -21.10 8.03 7.44
N THR A 189 -20.91 7.54 6.21
CA THR A 189 -19.86 6.56 5.91
C THR A 189 -18.47 7.09 6.24
N ASN A 190 -18.22 8.38 5.95
CA ASN A 190 -16.95 9.04 6.27
C ASN A 190 -16.73 9.16 7.77
N TRP A 191 -17.76 9.49 8.57
CA TRP A 191 -17.67 9.54 10.02
C TRP A 191 -17.43 8.18 10.65
N ILE A 192 -18.09 7.14 10.15
CA ILE A 192 -17.85 5.74 10.59
C ILE A 192 -16.41 5.33 10.31
N LEU A 193 -15.88 5.67 9.13
CA LEU A 193 -14.51 5.37 8.76
C LEU A 193 -13.49 6.14 9.62
N ILE A 194 -13.74 7.41 9.94
CA ILE A 194 -12.90 8.19 10.86
C ILE A 194 -12.95 7.60 12.26
N ALA A 195 -14.12 7.23 12.75
CA ALA A 195 -14.27 6.59 14.06
C ALA A 195 -13.52 5.25 14.15
N LEU A 196 -13.57 4.44 13.09
CA LEU A 196 -12.81 3.18 12.99
C LEU A 196 -11.29 3.39 12.93
N CYS A 197 -10.82 4.54 12.46
CA CYS A 197 -9.40 4.87 12.44
C CYS A 197 -8.86 5.33 13.80
N VAL A 198 -9.73 5.85 14.65
CA VAL A 198 -9.35 6.45 15.95
C VAL A 198 -9.53 5.45 17.11
N ALA A 199 -10.37 4.41 16.92
CA ALA A 199 -10.56 3.32 17.88
C ALA A 199 -9.50 2.23 17.75
#